data_b059ac4cd4cbacf6bd0697a2fbb31d00
#
_entry.id   b059ac4cd4cbacf6bd0697a2fbb31d00
#
_cell.length_a   1.000
_cell.length_b   1.000
_cell.length_c   1.000
_cell.angle_alpha   90.00
_cell.angle_beta   90.00
_cell.angle_gamma   90.00
#
_symmetry.space_group_name_H-M   'P 1'
#
loop_
_entity.id
_entity.type
_entity.pdbx_description
1 polymer ?
#
loop_
_entity_poly.entity_id
_entity_poly.type
_entity_poly.pdbx_seq_one_letter_code
_entity_poly.pdbx_strand_id
1 'polypeptide(L)'
;MIYSTFAGAMRACALIGALLGLMPLSAAAHPVDDPADPVYRARTVLPDAAKARRDAPALETLRAAAPRTVHLADAAATAETRQLYAYLTALGQLQYTIYGHQNDAHHKFFRIDSGTNSDTKDMTGALAGIVGFDALSLTGEELELTDAERAAGMSCADKLERIAAEGSNEGAILTLSMHIPNLARAAKRPQAAGGYDFSGYSPDDLSGHVLHRAVPGGDLHPVYTAYLDMVADFLLRMQRRGIPVLFRPLHEHNGDWFWWGVKGTDGADYTVLWQYTVHYLRDVRGVHNALYVYAPNAPFSSAEDYLDRYPGDAYVDVFGFDFYDDDDDTPAFLKRLEHAAALVVSAADAHGKLPALTEVGVHKNGGGLALTGNDDPHWTSAVAAVARRHHIPYLMTWANFEQEEKNFYQPFMVSDTRGHELVDGFIHYYNEETSLFAGGLGDWRGLPAPVQE
;
A
#
# COMPACT_ATOMS: atom_id res chain seq x y z
N MET A 1 -21.14 8.41 10.07
CA MET A 1 -21.67 7.35 10.94
C MET A 1 -21.77 6.04 10.16
N ILE A 2 -20.72 5.65 9.35
CA ILE A 2 -20.75 4.51 8.42
C ILE A 2 -19.47 3.63 8.54
N TYR A 3 -18.51 3.99 9.37
CA TYR A 3 -17.24 3.25 9.48
C TYR A 3 -17.18 2.13 10.55
N SER A 4 -18.33 1.68 11.09
CA SER A 4 -18.34 0.61 12.12
C SER A 4 -18.31 -0.81 11.55
N THR A 5 -18.18 -1.02 10.24
CA THR A 5 -18.29 -2.33 9.60
C THR A 5 -16.96 -2.96 9.20
N PHE A 6 -15.82 -2.24 9.23
CA PHE A 6 -14.51 -2.84 8.93
C PHE A 6 -14.08 -3.93 9.94
N ALA A 7 -14.56 -3.86 11.17
CA ALA A 7 -14.26 -4.87 12.20
C ALA A 7 -15.11 -6.15 12.10
N GLY A 8 -16.11 -6.19 11.25
CA GLY A 8 -17.06 -7.32 11.16
C GLY A 8 -16.61 -8.45 10.23
N ALA A 9 -15.83 -8.15 9.20
CA ALA A 9 -15.49 -9.14 8.17
C ALA A 9 -14.38 -10.11 8.61
N MET A 10 -13.46 -9.70 9.49
CA MET A 10 -12.38 -10.59 9.95
C MET A 10 -12.73 -11.48 11.14
N ARG A 11 -13.95 -11.41 11.69
CA ARG A 11 -14.37 -12.23 12.84
C ARG A 11 -15.15 -13.52 12.49
N ALA A 12 -15.41 -13.79 11.22
CA ALA A 12 -16.27 -14.92 10.83
C ALA A 12 -15.56 -16.28 10.70
N CYS A 13 -14.24 -16.37 10.79
CA CYS A 13 -13.50 -17.63 10.59
C CYS A 13 -13.13 -18.44 11.84
N ALA A 14 -13.51 -18.04 13.03
CA ALA A 14 -13.19 -18.82 14.22
C ALA A 14 -14.40 -18.99 15.16
N LEU A 15 -15.32 -19.87 14.81
CA LEU A 15 -16.21 -20.64 15.75
C LEU A 15 -17.46 -21.14 15.03
N ILE A 16 -17.43 -22.32 14.40
CA ILE A 16 -18.56 -23.26 14.38
C ILE A 16 -17.96 -24.67 14.21
N GLY A 17 -17.74 -25.31 15.28
CA GLY A 17 -17.54 -26.75 15.39
C GLY A 17 -18.42 -27.30 16.45
N ALA A 18 -19.60 -27.87 16.05
CA ALA A 18 -20.15 -29.09 16.61
C ALA A 18 -21.64 -29.28 16.24
N LEU A 19 -21.86 -30.41 15.54
CA LEU A 19 -23.09 -31.22 15.53
C LEU A 19 -24.39 -30.64 14.93
N LEU A 20 -24.74 -31.12 13.73
CA LEU A 20 -25.87 -32.06 13.55
C LEU A 20 -25.86 -32.53 12.09
N GLY A 21 -25.85 -33.83 11.89
CA GLY A 21 -25.92 -34.45 10.59
C GLY A 21 -27.28 -34.27 9.92
N LEU A 22 -27.20 -34.42 8.59
CA LEU A 22 -28.20 -34.90 7.65
C LEU A 22 -28.41 -33.99 6.43
N MET A 23 -28.09 -34.61 5.31
CA MET A 23 -28.34 -34.32 3.91
C MET A 23 -27.39 -33.33 3.22
N PRO A 24 -26.76 -33.72 2.11
CA PRO A 24 -26.12 -32.78 1.23
C PRO A 24 -27.21 -32.06 0.45
N LEU A 25 -27.67 -30.91 0.95
CA LEU A 25 -28.07 -29.86 0.05
C LEU A 25 -26.77 -29.55 -0.72
N SER A 26 -26.76 -29.83 -2.03
CA SER A 26 -25.74 -29.21 -2.89
C SER A 26 -25.89 -27.72 -2.67
N ALA A 27 -25.02 -27.14 -1.83
CA ALA A 27 -24.87 -25.72 -1.81
C ALA A 27 -24.56 -25.34 -3.26
N ALA A 28 -25.41 -24.54 -3.89
CA ALA A 28 -25.07 -23.94 -5.17
C ALA A 28 -23.70 -23.26 -4.92
N ALA A 29 -22.67 -23.64 -5.72
CA ALA A 29 -21.35 -23.05 -5.61
C ALA A 29 -21.51 -21.52 -5.66
N HIS A 30 -20.89 -20.82 -4.72
CA HIS A 30 -20.92 -19.37 -4.71
C HIS A 30 -20.21 -18.86 -6.00
N PRO A 31 -20.63 -17.76 -6.64
CA PRO A 31 -19.98 -17.24 -7.85
C PRO A 31 -18.47 -17.12 -7.75
N VAL A 32 -17.93 -16.77 -6.58
CA VAL A 32 -16.50 -16.67 -6.35
C VAL A 32 -15.74 -18.01 -6.43
N ASP A 33 -16.46 -19.14 -6.33
CA ASP A 33 -15.87 -20.48 -6.33
C ASP A 33 -15.88 -21.15 -7.71
N ASP A 34 -16.72 -20.67 -8.65
CA ASP A 34 -16.87 -21.27 -9.97
C ASP A 34 -16.40 -20.34 -11.09
N PRO A 35 -15.22 -20.62 -11.71
CA PRO A 35 -14.72 -19.84 -12.85
C PRO A 35 -15.67 -19.83 -14.06
N ALA A 36 -16.60 -20.76 -14.16
CA ALA A 36 -17.55 -20.84 -15.25
C ALA A 36 -18.82 -20.00 -15.00
N ASP A 37 -19.00 -19.48 -13.78
CA ASP A 37 -20.17 -18.66 -13.45
C ASP A 37 -20.30 -17.48 -14.42
N PRO A 38 -21.50 -17.20 -14.95
CA PRO A 38 -21.75 -16.09 -15.89
C PRO A 38 -21.48 -14.70 -15.30
N VAL A 39 -21.30 -14.56 -13.99
CA VAL A 39 -20.86 -13.33 -13.34
C VAL A 39 -19.50 -12.86 -13.89
N TYR A 40 -18.62 -13.81 -14.23
CA TYR A 40 -17.32 -13.52 -14.84
C TYR A 40 -17.45 -13.39 -16.36
N ARG A 41 -16.76 -12.40 -16.93
CA ARG A 41 -16.86 -12.06 -18.35
C ARG A 41 -15.64 -12.54 -19.12
N ALA A 42 -15.83 -12.80 -20.40
CA ALA A 42 -14.72 -13.06 -21.31
C ALA A 42 -13.87 -11.78 -21.46
N ARG A 43 -12.56 -11.91 -21.32
CA ARG A 43 -11.59 -10.86 -21.62
C ARG A 43 -11.56 -10.65 -23.14
N THR A 44 -11.76 -9.43 -23.59
CA THR A 44 -11.75 -9.04 -25.02
C THR A 44 -10.60 -8.12 -25.37
N VAL A 45 -10.00 -7.45 -24.40
CA VAL A 45 -8.83 -6.59 -24.56
C VAL A 45 -7.57 -7.35 -24.13
N LEU A 46 -6.51 -7.23 -24.94
CA LEU A 46 -5.23 -7.86 -24.63
C LEU A 46 -4.21 -6.81 -24.17
N PRO A 47 -3.36 -7.18 -23.21
CA PRO A 47 -2.25 -6.32 -22.83
C PRO A 47 -1.25 -6.17 -23.98
N ASP A 48 -0.69 -4.97 -24.17
CA ASP A 48 0.40 -4.73 -25.12
C ASP A 48 1.67 -5.45 -24.63
N ALA A 49 2.02 -6.54 -25.28
CA ALA A 49 3.19 -7.35 -24.92
C ALA A 49 4.53 -6.58 -25.06
N ALA A 50 4.55 -5.45 -25.77
CA ALA A 50 5.73 -4.60 -25.89
C ALA A 50 5.87 -3.64 -24.71
N LYS A 51 4.81 -3.37 -23.97
CA LYS A 51 4.78 -2.32 -22.94
C LYS A 51 5.78 -2.57 -21.80
N ALA A 52 5.85 -3.79 -21.28
CA ALA A 52 6.80 -4.17 -20.24
C ALA A 52 8.27 -4.23 -20.69
N ARG A 53 8.55 -3.94 -21.98
CA ARG A 53 9.89 -3.93 -22.57
C ARG A 53 10.32 -2.55 -23.06
N ARG A 54 9.45 -1.56 -22.92
CA ARG A 54 9.73 -0.16 -23.26
C ARG A 54 10.13 0.57 -22.01
N ASP A 55 11.35 1.13 -22.01
CA ASP A 55 11.71 2.13 -21.02
C ASP A 55 10.87 3.39 -21.28
N ALA A 56 9.96 3.67 -20.38
CA ALA A 56 9.14 4.86 -20.49
C ALA A 56 9.19 5.61 -19.15
N PRO A 57 9.68 6.84 -19.14
CA PRO A 57 10.38 7.56 -20.23
C PRO A 57 11.87 7.15 -20.35
N ALA A 58 12.49 7.54 -21.47
CA ALA A 58 13.91 7.27 -21.71
C ALA A 58 14.81 7.92 -20.63
N LEU A 59 15.93 7.28 -20.31
CA LEU A 59 16.85 7.73 -19.26
C LEU A 59 17.33 9.18 -19.44
N GLU A 60 17.56 9.65 -20.69
CA GLU A 60 17.94 11.04 -20.95
C GLU A 60 16.84 12.03 -20.58
N THR A 61 15.58 11.69 -20.86
CA THR A 61 14.42 12.50 -20.48
C THR A 61 14.27 12.56 -18.98
N LEU A 62 14.42 11.43 -18.30
CA LEU A 62 14.44 11.37 -16.83
C LEU A 62 15.55 12.22 -16.24
N ARG A 63 16.79 12.14 -16.78
CA ARG A 63 17.92 12.95 -16.32
C ARG A 63 17.69 14.44 -16.47
N ALA A 64 17.00 14.87 -17.52
CA ALA A 64 16.69 16.28 -17.76
C ALA A 64 15.64 16.82 -16.78
N ALA A 65 14.69 15.98 -16.35
CA ALA A 65 13.61 16.33 -15.42
C ALA A 65 13.97 16.10 -13.95
N ALA A 66 14.92 15.21 -13.65
CA ALA A 66 15.28 14.85 -12.28
C ALA A 66 15.99 16.00 -11.54
N PRO A 67 15.70 16.24 -10.26
CA PRO A 67 16.39 17.22 -9.44
C PRO A 67 17.86 16.82 -9.23
N ARG A 68 18.76 17.80 -9.17
CA ARG A 68 20.18 17.58 -8.90
C ARG A 68 20.51 17.60 -7.41
N THR A 69 19.64 18.21 -6.62
CA THR A 69 19.73 18.29 -5.17
C THR A 69 18.39 17.88 -4.55
N VAL A 70 18.45 17.33 -3.35
CA VAL A 70 17.26 16.92 -2.59
C VAL A 70 17.45 17.25 -1.10
N HIS A 71 16.33 17.45 -0.40
CA HIS A 71 16.29 17.67 1.05
C HIS A 71 15.44 16.57 1.69
N LEU A 72 16.03 15.39 1.83
CA LEU A 72 15.34 14.24 2.45
C LEU A 72 15.41 14.34 3.97
N ALA A 73 14.42 13.72 4.61
CA ALA A 73 14.37 13.56 6.06
C ALA A 73 15.59 12.83 6.63
N ASP A 74 16.23 11.99 5.80
CA ASP A 74 17.48 11.31 6.13
C ASP A 74 18.67 11.89 5.34
N ALA A 75 19.52 12.64 6.02
CA ALA A 75 20.74 13.17 5.42
C ALA A 75 21.75 12.07 4.99
N ALA A 76 21.66 10.87 5.56
CA ALA A 76 22.46 9.70 5.21
C ALA A 76 21.77 8.74 4.24
N ALA A 77 20.65 9.16 3.62
CA ALA A 77 19.90 8.33 2.67
C ALA A 77 20.81 7.72 1.60
N THR A 78 20.60 6.43 1.29
CA THR A 78 21.44 5.71 0.30
C THR A 78 21.34 6.35 -1.08
N ALA A 79 22.29 6.06 -1.95
CA ALA A 79 22.26 6.58 -3.33
C ALA A 79 20.97 6.16 -4.04
N GLU A 80 20.55 4.91 -3.87
CA GLU A 80 19.33 4.33 -4.46
C GLU A 80 18.08 5.04 -3.94
N THR A 81 18.04 5.41 -2.67
CA THR A 81 16.92 6.15 -2.06
C THR A 81 16.79 7.54 -2.67
N ARG A 82 17.90 8.26 -2.83
CA ARG A 82 17.93 9.56 -3.48
C ARG A 82 17.58 9.47 -4.97
N GLN A 83 18.05 8.42 -5.66
CA GLN A 83 17.70 8.15 -7.07
C GLN A 83 16.20 7.89 -7.21
N LEU A 84 15.60 7.10 -6.30
CA LEU A 84 14.16 6.84 -6.31
C LEU A 84 13.36 8.13 -6.14
N TYR A 85 13.73 8.98 -5.19
CA TYR A 85 13.08 10.29 -5.00
C TYR A 85 13.17 11.16 -6.25
N ALA A 86 14.36 11.25 -6.84
CA ALA A 86 14.58 12.02 -8.06
C ALA A 86 13.82 11.46 -9.26
N TYR A 87 13.74 10.15 -9.38
CA TYR A 87 12.95 9.48 -10.40
C TYR A 87 11.46 9.78 -10.28
N LEU A 88 10.88 9.63 -9.09
CA LEU A 88 9.48 9.94 -8.85
C LEU A 88 9.18 11.42 -9.12
N THR A 89 10.07 12.34 -8.72
CA THR A 89 9.95 13.76 -9.05
C THR A 89 9.92 13.99 -10.57
N ALA A 90 10.84 13.34 -11.29
CA ALA A 90 10.91 13.46 -12.75
C ALA A 90 9.64 12.91 -13.43
N LEU A 91 9.10 11.78 -12.95
CA LEU A 91 7.87 11.21 -13.48
C LEU A 91 6.67 12.15 -13.32
N GLY A 92 6.52 12.76 -12.14
CA GLY A 92 5.47 13.74 -11.90
C GLY A 92 5.57 14.92 -12.89
N GLN A 93 6.77 15.50 -13.08
CA GLN A 93 6.99 16.58 -14.03
C GLN A 93 6.68 16.18 -15.48
N LEU A 94 6.98 14.93 -15.86
CA LEU A 94 6.72 14.37 -17.18
C LEU A 94 5.29 13.85 -17.36
N GLN A 95 4.47 13.94 -16.31
CA GLN A 95 3.07 13.47 -16.30
C GLN A 95 2.91 11.96 -16.57
N TYR A 96 3.87 11.17 -16.10
CA TYR A 96 3.73 9.71 -16.02
C TYR A 96 3.22 9.32 -14.63
N THR A 97 2.47 8.23 -14.56
CA THR A 97 1.94 7.73 -13.28
C THR A 97 2.21 6.24 -13.16
N ILE A 98 2.83 5.84 -12.06
CA ILE A 98 3.03 4.43 -11.72
C ILE A 98 1.75 3.90 -11.06
N TYR A 99 1.27 2.75 -11.53
CA TYR A 99 0.23 1.99 -10.85
C TYR A 99 0.84 1.18 -9.72
N GLY A 100 0.27 1.30 -8.54
CA GLY A 100 0.61 0.50 -7.36
C GLY A 100 -0.56 -0.37 -6.90
N HIS A 101 -0.24 -1.50 -6.25
CA HIS A 101 -1.23 -2.37 -5.65
C HIS A 101 -0.67 -2.98 -4.36
N GLN A 102 -1.47 -2.90 -3.28
CA GLN A 102 -1.11 -3.47 -1.99
C GLN A 102 -1.12 -5.00 -2.07
N ASN A 103 -0.11 -5.64 -1.52
CA ASN A 103 0.07 -7.09 -1.47
C ASN A 103 0.09 -7.79 -2.84
N ASP A 104 0.37 -7.07 -3.93
CA ASP A 104 0.29 -7.55 -5.32
C ASP A 104 1.13 -8.82 -5.60
N ALA A 105 2.19 -9.05 -4.86
CA ALA A 105 3.09 -10.19 -5.11
C ALA A 105 2.71 -11.47 -4.35
N HIS A 106 1.69 -11.44 -3.45
CA HIS A 106 1.36 -12.60 -2.62
C HIS A 106 -0.13 -12.73 -2.25
N HIS A 107 -0.94 -11.71 -2.45
CA HIS A 107 -2.40 -11.78 -2.33
C HIS A 107 -3.05 -11.68 -3.70
N LYS A 108 -4.10 -12.44 -3.92
CA LYS A 108 -4.98 -12.36 -5.09
C LYS A 108 -6.38 -12.79 -4.71
N PHE A 109 -7.34 -12.32 -5.50
CA PHE A 109 -8.73 -12.67 -5.28
C PHE A 109 -9.00 -14.13 -5.65
N PHE A 110 -8.56 -14.57 -6.83
CA PHE A 110 -8.79 -15.93 -7.33
C PHE A 110 -7.48 -16.60 -7.78
N ARG A 111 -7.24 -17.82 -7.32
CA ARG A 111 -6.06 -18.60 -7.71
C ARG A 111 -6.42 -19.49 -8.89
N ILE A 112 -5.81 -19.24 -10.03
CA ILE A 112 -5.94 -20.06 -11.24
C ILE A 112 -4.69 -20.93 -11.42
N ASP A 113 -4.87 -22.16 -11.95
CA ASP A 113 -3.78 -23.15 -12.03
C ASP A 113 -2.60 -22.69 -12.90
N SER A 114 -2.89 -21.95 -13.98
CA SER A 114 -1.89 -21.39 -14.90
C SER A 114 -1.42 -20.00 -14.49
N GLY A 115 -1.99 -19.43 -13.42
CA GLY A 115 -1.74 -18.06 -12.99
C GLY A 115 -0.48 -17.84 -12.20
N THR A 116 -0.27 -16.59 -11.84
CA THR A 116 0.83 -16.12 -10.99
C THR A 116 0.35 -15.91 -9.56
N ASN A 117 1.18 -15.28 -8.72
CA ASN A 117 0.79 -14.85 -7.37
C ASN A 117 0.24 -13.41 -7.35
N SER A 118 -0.05 -12.82 -8.52
CA SER A 118 -0.50 -11.43 -8.68
C SER A 118 -1.68 -11.36 -9.62
N ASP A 119 -2.79 -10.72 -9.17
CA ASP A 119 -3.92 -10.42 -10.05
C ASP A 119 -3.54 -9.44 -11.16
N THR A 120 -2.66 -8.46 -10.88
CA THR A 120 -2.13 -7.54 -11.89
C THR A 120 -1.39 -8.29 -12.97
N LYS A 121 -0.52 -9.23 -12.59
CA LYS A 121 0.32 -9.99 -13.53
C LYS A 121 -0.51 -10.99 -14.34
N ASP A 122 -1.55 -11.57 -13.77
CA ASP A 122 -2.48 -12.44 -14.53
C ASP A 122 -3.23 -11.67 -15.61
N MET A 123 -3.57 -10.41 -15.37
CA MET A 123 -4.23 -9.56 -16.37
C MET A 123 -3.28 -9.00 -17.44
N THR A 124 -2.08 -8.59 -17.02
CA THR A 124 -1.22 -7.72 -17.83
C THR A 124 0.11 -8.36 -18.25
N GLY A 125 0.55 -9.40 -17.56
CA GLY A 125 1.87 -10.00 -17.71
C GLY A 125 2.97 -9.30 -16.90
N ALA A 126 2.66 -8.23 -16.15
CA ALA A 126 3.58 -7.47 -15.30
C ALA A 126 3.01 -7.30 -13.89
N LEU A 127 3.86 -7.21 -12.88
CA LEU A 127 3.45 -6.76 -11.54
C LEU A 127 3.05 -5.27 -11.59
N ALA A 128 2.33 -4.82 -10.57
CA ALA A 128 2.20 -3.40 -10.29
C ALA A 128 3.59 -2.73 -10.23
N GLY A 129 3.70 -1.49 -10.70
CA GLY A 129 4.96 -0.75 -10.67
C GLY A 129 5.40 -0.37 -9.26
N ILE A 130 4.44 -0.23 -8.32
CA ILE A 130 4.70 -0.21 -6.88
C ILE A 130 4.00 -1.41 -6.25
N VAL A 131 4.76 -2.28 -5.60
CA VAL A 131 4.24 -3.40 -4.82
C VAL A 131 4.22 -3.02 -3.36
N GLY A 132 3.01 -2.99 -2.79
CA GLY A 132 2.81 -2.71 -1.37
C GLY A 132 2.97 -3.95 -0.51
N PHE A 133 3.47 -3.74 0.70
CA PHE A 133 3.48 -4.69 1.81
C PHE A 133 3.00 -3.98 3.07
N ASP A 134 2.48 -4.74 4.01
CA ASP A 134 2.22 -4.26 5.37
C ASP A 134 3.07 -5.00 6.40
N ALA A 135 3.38 -4.34 7.49
CA ALA A 135 4.11 -4.96 8.60
C ALA A 135 3.33 -6.13 9.24
N LEU A 136 2.03 -6.27 8.99
CA LEU A 136 1.24 -7.46 9.31
C LEU A 136 1.79 -8.72 8.65
N SER A 137 2.40 -8.61 7.48
CA SER A 137 3.08 -9.73 6.82
C SER A 137 4.26 -10.27 7.64
N LEU A 138 4.91 -9.44 8.46
CA LEU A 138 6.00 -9.85 9.35
C LEU A 138 5.49 -10.62 10.57
N THR A 139 4.22 -10.45 10.92
CA THR A 139 3.59 -11.11 12.08
C THR A 139 2.84 -12.38 11.71
N GLY A 140 2.68 -12.66 10.41
CA GLY A 140 1.96 -13.82 9.90
C GLY A 140 0.47 -13.60 9.66
N GLU A 141 -0.02 -12.34 9.75
CA GLU A 141 -1.44 -12.01 9.52
C GLU A 141 -1.78 -11.94 8.01
N GLU A 142 -0.88 -11.38 7.22
CA GLU A 142 -1.08 -11.26 5.77
C GLU A 142 -0.14 -12.15 4.94
N LEU A 143 0.76 -12.88 5.59
CA LEU A 143 1.71 -13.76 4.94
C LEU A 143 1.87 -15.07 5.71
N GLU A 144 1.11 -16.06 5.35
CA GLU A 144 1.20 -17.37 5.97
C GLU A 144 2.39 -18.18 5.45
N LEU A 145 3.04 -18.92 6.37
CA LEU A 145 4.03 -19.94 6.01
C LEU A 145 3.32 -21.26 5.70
N THR A 146 3.74 -21.95 4.66
CA THR A 146 3.35 -23.34 4.43
C THR A 146 3.96 -24.25 5.50
N ASP A 147 3.44 -25.48 5.64
CA ASP A 147 4.01 -26.47 6.57
C ASP A 147 5.46 -26.81 6.23
N ALA A 148 5.81 -26.86 4.93
CA ALA A 148 7.16 -27.09 4.47
C ALA A 148 8.10 -25.95 4.85
N GLU A 149 7.66 -24.68 4.71
CA GLU A 149 8.43 -23.51 5.10
C GLU A 149 8.64 -23.47 6.62
N ARG A 150 7.60 -23.76 7.42
CA ARG A 150 7.73 -23.90 8.88
C ARG A 150 8.70 -25.01 9.27
N ALA A 151 8.61 -26.18 8.63
CA ALA A 151 9.51 -27.30 8.90
C ALA A 151 10.97 -26.99 8.51
N ALA A 152 11.18 -26.13 7.52
CA ALA A 152 12.50 -25.64 7.12
C ALA A 152 13.04 -24.52 8.04
N GLY A 153 12.28 -24.09 9.04
CA GLY A 153 12.65 -23.02 9.98
C GLY A 153 12.58 -21.60 9.38
N MET A 154 11.84 -21.43 8.29
CA MET A 154 11.63 -20.11 7.67
C MET A 154 10.77 -19.24 8.58
N SER A 155 11.10 -17.96 8.71
CA SER A 155 10.26 -16.95 9.33
C SER A 155 9.42 -16.20 8.29
N CYS A 156 8.36 -15.50 8.76
CA CYS A 156 7.58 -14.60 7.89
C CYS A 156 8.47 -13.50 7.31
N ALA A 157 9.44 -12.99 8.08
CA ALA A 157 10.40 -12.00 7.61
C ALA A 157 11.30 -12.57 6.48
N ASP A 158 11.72 -13.84 6.53
CA ASP A 158 12.51 -14.48 5.47
C ASP A 158 11.68 -14.66 4.20
N LYS A 159 10.41 -15.05 4.35
CA LYS A 159 9.48 -15.20 3.23
C LYS A 159 9.18 -13.84 2.58
N LEU A 160 8.90 -12.82 3.38
CA LEU A 160 8.63 -11.47 2.88
C LEU A 160 9.86 -10.87 2.19
N GLU A 161 11.07 -11.05 2.75
CA GLU A 161 12.33 -10.63 2.11
C GLU A 161 12.48 -11.23 0.71
N ARG A 162 12.17 -12.53 0.57
CA ARG A 162 12.24 -13.22 -0.73
C ARG A 162 11.26 -12.64 -1.72
N ILE A 163 9.98 -12.50 -1.34
CA ILE A 163 8.92 -11.94 -2.20
C ILE A 163 9.24 -10.49 -2.61
N ALA A 164 9.66 -9.66 -1.65
CA ALA A 164 10.01 -8.28 -1.90
C ALA A 164 11.22 -8.14 -2.85
N ALA A 165 12.24 -8.99 -2.66
CA ALA A 165 13.41 -9.02 -3.54
C ALA A 165 13.04 -9.51 -4.95
N GLU A 166 12.19 -10.52 -5.09
CA GLU A 166 11.68 -11.01 -6.37
C GLU A 166 10.90 -9.90 -7.09
N GLY A 167 9.97 -9.19 -6.41
CA GLY A 167 9.24 -8.06 -6.96
C GLY A 167 10.16 -6.93 -7.44
N SER A 168 11.17 -6.58 -6.64
CA SER A 168 12.18 -5.57 -7.02
C SER A 168 13.04 -6.02 -8.21
N ASN A 169 13.36 -7.31 -8.33
CA ASN A 169 14.09 -7.87 -9.48
C ASN A 169 13.24 -7.85 -10.76
N GLU A 170 11.92 -7.95 -10.65
CA GLU A 170 10.99 -7.75 -11.77
C GLU A 170 10.80 -6.26 -12.13
N GLY A 171 11.43 -5.35 -11.39
CA GLY A 171 11.44 -3.92 -11.64
C GLY A 171 10.47 -3.11 -10.79
N ALA A 172 9.74 -3.71 -9.84
CA ALA A 172 8.83 -2.98 -8.97
C ALA A 172 9.58 -2.13 -7.93
N ILE A 173 9.00 -0.99 -7.59
CA ILE A 173 9.32 -0.19 -6.41
C ILE A 173 8.55 -0.78 -5.22
N LEU A 174 9.13 -0.73 -4.02
CA LEU A 174 8.50 -1.28 -2.83
C LEU A 174 7.92 -0.17 -1.94
N THR A 175 6.75 -0.41 -1.36
CA THR A 175 6.21 0.38 -0.26
C THR A 175 5.85 -0.51 0.94
N LEU A 176 6.00 0.02 2.15
CA LEU A 176 5.67 -0.67 3.40
C LEU A 176 4.79 0.23 4.27
N SER A 177 3.58 -0.23 4.55
CA SER A 177 2.68 0.37 5.53
C SER A 177 2.73 -0.35 6.88
N MET A 178 2.10 0.21 7.89
CA MET A 178 2.00 -0.38 9.21
C MET A 178 0.57 -0.33 9.73
N HIS A 179 -0.11 -1.46 9.77
CA HIS A 179 -1.32 -1.66 10.57
C HIS A 179 -0.92 -2.21 11.94
N ILE A 180 -0.51 -1.30 12.82
CA ILE A 180 0.10 -1.65 14.11
C ILE A 180 -0.95 -2.24 15.05
N PRO A 181 -0.78 -3.48 15.55
CA PRO A 181 -1.73 -4.06 16.49
C PRO A 181 -1.82 -3.22 17.78
N ASN A 182 -2.93 -3.32 18.50
CA ASN A 182 -3.05 -2.63 19.79
C ASN A 182 -1.94 -3.07 20.74
N LEU A 183 -1.02 -2.16 21.05
CA LEU A 183 0.18 -2.43 21.84
C LEU A 183 -0.15 -2.86 23.28
N ALA A 184 -1.30 -2.45 23.82
CA ALA A 184 -1.74 -2.90 25.15
C ALA A 184 -2.17 -4.37 25.16
N ARG A 185 -2.56 -4.92 24.00
CA ARG A 185 -2.77 -6.36 23.81
C ARG A 185 -1.44 -7.09 23.67
N ALA A 186 -0.54 -6.59 22.84
CA ALA A 186 0.79 -7.17 22.62
C ALA A 186 1.60 -7.22 23.93
N ALA A 187 1.53 -6.18 24.78
CA ALA A 187 2.18 -6.12 26.08
C ALA A 187 1.80 -7.27 27.02
N LYS A 188 0.62 -7.88 26.83
CA LYS A 188 0.15 -9.04 27.63
C LYS A 188 0.63 -10.39 27.07
N ARG A 189 1.36 -10.38 25.96
CA ARG A 189 1.85 -11.57 25.25
C ARG A 189 3.38 -11.54 25.08
N PRO A 190 4.17 -11.46 26.20
CA PRO A 190 5.61 -11.53 26.12
C PRO A 190 6.06 -12.91 25.61
N GLN A 191 7.07 -12.94 24.78
CA GLN A 191 7.65 -14.18 24.26
C GLN A 191 8.79 -14.67 25.17
N ALA A 192 8.93 -15.99 25.31
CA ALA A 192 9.97 -16.60 26.13
C ALA A 192 11.41 -16.26 25.67
N ALA A 193 11.59 -16.01 24.38
CA ALA A 193 12.88 -15.61 23.80
C ALA A 193 13.16 -14.10 23.93
N GLY A 194 12.26 -13.35 24.57
CA GLY A 194 12.25 -11.90 24.62
C GLY A 194 11.40 -11.26 23.51
N GLY A 195 10.97 -10.01 23.74
CA GLY A 195 10.05 -9.30 22.85
C GLY A 195 8.58 -9.66 23.10
N TYR A 196 7.74 -9.39 22.10
CA TYR A 196 6.28 -9.52 22.20
C TYR A 196 5.71 -10.24 20.99
N ASP A 197 4.56 -10.90 21.19
CA ASP A 197 3.77 -11.44 20.09
C ASP A 197 2.85 -10.33 19.53
N PHE A 198 3.13 -9.93 18.28
CA PHE A 198 2.38 -8.90 17.54
C PHE A 198 1.33 -9.48 16.61
N SER A 199 1.10 -10.79 16.61
CA SER A 199 0.05 -11.42 15.79
C SER A 199 -1.35 -10.99 16.22
N GLY A 200 -2.30 -11.12 15.33
CA GLY A 200 -3.69 -10.73 15.51
C GLY A 200 -3.95 -9.28 15.13
N TYR A 201 -4.83 -9.09 14.10
CA TYR A 201 -5.25 -7.77 13.66
C TYR A 201 -6.00 -7.03 14.78
N SER A 202 -5.54 -5.87 15.16
CA SER A 202 -6.18 -5.03 16.16
C SER A 202 -5.81 -3.54 16.12
N PRO A 203 -5.45 -2.95 14.96
CA PRO A 203 -5.23 -1.50 14.88
C PRO A 203 -6.51 -0.70 15.13
N ASP A 204 -7.67 -1.31 14.91
CA ASP A 204 -9.03 -0.78 15.13
C ASP A 204 -9.53 -0.90 16.59
N ASP A 205 -8.76 -1.52 17.46
CA ASP A 205 -9.05 -1.52 18.88
C ASP A 205 -8.58 -0.23 19.55
N LEU A 206 -9.50 0.71 19.73
CA LEU A 206 -9.24 2.03 20.30
C LEU A 206 -9.11 2.03 21.81
N SER A 207 -9.22 0.87 22.46
CA SER A 207 -9.15 0.78 23.93
C SER A 207 -7.73 0.95 24.46
N GLY A 208 -7.60 1.46 25.67
CA GLY A 208 -6.33 1.46 26.42
C GLY A 208 -5.48 2.71 26.24
N HIS A 209 -5.96 3.78 25.55
CA HIS A 209 -5.21 5.03 25.34
C HIS A 209 -3.78 4.78 24.81
N VAL A 210 -3.68 3.90 23.80
CA VAL A 210 -2.41 3.34 23.33
C VAL A 210 -1.43 4.42 22.88
N LEU A 211 -1.88 5.42 22.12
CA LEU A 211 -1.01 6.48 21.59
C LEU A 211 -0.26 7.20 22.71
N HIS A 212 -0.97 7.69 23.72
CA HIS A 212 -0.37 8.40 24.87
C HIS A 212 0.64 7.52 25.63
N ARG A 213 0.41 6.21 25.69
CA ARG A 213 1.27 5.26 26.39
C ARG A 213 2.44 4.76 25.55
N ALA A 214 2.38 4.91 24.22
CA ALA A 214 3.43 4.48 23.30
C ALA A 214 4.52 5.53 23.08
N VAL A 215 4.26 6.83 23.38
CA VAL A 215 5.27 7.88 23.26
C VAL A 215 6.42 7.68 24.26
N PRO A 216 7.61 8.27 24.03
CA PRO A 216 8.74 8.20 24.96
C PRO A 216 8.35 8.55 26.41
N GLY A 217 8.64 7.65 27.34
CA GLY A 217 8.27 7.76 28.75
C GLY A 217 6.96 7.06 29.13
N GLY A 218 6.14 6.65 28.16
CA GLY A 218 4.96 5.83 28.40
C GLY A 218 5.29 4.36 28.65
N ASP A 219 4.40 3.64 29.29
CA ASP A 219 4.59 2.23 29.68
C ASP A 219 4.50 1.25 28.48
N LEU A 220 3.88 1.65 27.36
CA LEU A 220 3.87 0.89 26.11
C LEU A 220 5.02 1.28 25.15
N HIS A 221 5.82 2.29 25.49
CA HIS A 221 6.94 2.70 24.67
C HIS A 221 7.94 1.56 24.36
N PRO A 222 8.33 0.70 25.33
CA PRO A 222 9.19 -0.45 25.03
C PRO A 222 8.54 -1.46 24.08
N VAL A 223 7.20 -1.60 24.11
CA VAL A 223 6.46 -2.48 23.20
C VAL A 223 6.47 -1.91 21.79
N TYR A 224 6.26 -0.60 21.65
CA TYR A 224 6.36 0.09 20.36
C TYR A 224 7.77 0.01 19.76
N THR A 225 8.79 0.22 20.59
CA THR A 225 10.20 0.09 20.19
C THR A 225 10.49 -1.33 19.67
N ALA A 226 10.02 -2.38 20.36
CA ALA A 226 10.17 -3.75 19.91
C ALA A 226 9.44 -4.04 18.57
N TYR A 227 8.30 -3.39 18.34
CA TYR A 227 7.62 -3.46 17.03
C TYR A 227 8.45 -2.78 15.94
N LEU A 228 9.02 -1.60 16.24
CA LEU A 228 9.93 -0.93 15.30
C LEU A 228 11.22 -1.72 15.04
N ASP A 229 11.71 -2.52 15.99
CA ASP A 229 12.84 -3.43 15.78
C ASP A 229 12.53 -4.45 14.68
N MET A 230 11.35 -5.04 14.70
CA MET A 230 10.89 -5.98 13.66
C MET A 230 10.83 -5.30 12.28
N VAL A 231 10.28 -4.09 12.22
CA VAL A 231 10.19 -3.30 10.98
C VAL A 231 11.59 -2.90 10.48
N ALA A 232 12.47 -2.44 11.40
CA ALA A 232 13.84 -2.07 11.08
C ALA A 232 14.62 -3.26 10.51
N ASP A 233 14.48 -4.45 11.07
CA ASP A 233 15.16 -5.65 10.58
C ASP A 233 14.77 -5.96 9.12
N PHE A 234 13.50 -5.81 8.76
CA PHE A 234 13.06 -5.96 7.37
C PHE A 234 13.64 -4.86 6.46
N LEU A 235 13.54 -3.58 6.85
CA LEU A 235 14.08 -2.47 6.06
C LEU A 235 15.60 -2.59 5.86
N LEU A 236 16.34 -3.03 6.88
CA LEU A 236 17.78 -3.30 6.77
C LEU A 236 18.10 -4.51 5.86
N ARG A 237 17.22 -5.51 5.75
CA ARG A 237 17.35 -6.58 4.76
C ARG A 237 17.23 -6.02 3.34
N MET A 238 16.29 -5.10 3.10
CA MET A 238 16.16 -4.40 1.81
C MET A 238 17.36 -3.47 1.55
N GLN A 239 17.84 -2.76 2.57
CA GLN A 239 19.02 -1.89 2.46
C GLN A 239 20.28 -2.66 2.00
N ARG A 240 20.53 -3.84 2.58
CA ARG A 240 21.66 -4.69 2.17
C ARG A 240 21.59 -5.14 0.70
N ARG A 241 20.40 -5.10 0.10
CA ARG A 241 20.16 -5.41 -1.31
C ARG A 241 20.16 -4.18 -2.22
N GLY A 242 20.38 -2.97 -1.67
CA GLY A 242 20.27 -1.72 -2.42
C GLY A 242 18.84 -1.41 -2.85
N ILE A 243 17.84 -1.86 -2.10
CA ILE A 243 16.42 -1.66 -2.41
C ILE A 243 15.87 -0.56 -1.51
N PRO A 244 15.51 0.62 -2.05
CA PRO A 244 14.81 1.66 -1.30
C PRO A 244 13.35 1.30 -1.10
N VAL A 245 12.73 1.81 -0.03
CA VAL A 245 11.34 1.55 0.34
C VAL A 245 10.61 2.86 0.64
N LEU A 246 9.43 3.04 0.04
CA LEU A 246 8.47 4.06 0.45
C LEU A 246 7.84 3.61 1.76
N PHE A 247 8.21 4.21 2.89
CA PHE A 247 7.77 3.78 4.21
C PHE A 247 6.65 4.68 4.72
N ARG A 248 5.46 4.11 4.92
CA ARG A 248 4.21 4.81 5.27
C ARG A 248 3.69 4.39 6.66
N PRO A 249 4.30 4.89 7.75
CA PRO A 249 3.83 4.64 9.10
C PRO A 249 2.62 5.51 9.46
N LEU A 250 1.83 5.07 10.46
CA LEU A 250 0.82 5.88 11.14
C LEU A 250 -0.11 6.67 10.20
N HIS A 251 -0.46 6.08 9.06
CA HIS A 251 -1.31 6.68 8.02
C HIS A 251 -2.75 6.90 8.52
N GLU A 252 -3.53 7.70 7.78
CA GLU A 252 -4.94 8.00 8.07
C GLU A 252 -5.21 8.46 9.52
N HIS A 253 -4.24 9.14 10.11
CA HIS A 253 -4.28 9.57 11.50
C HIS A 253 -5.41 10.57 11.82
N ASN A 254 -5.96 11.21 10.80
CA ASN A 254 -7.11 12.11 10.91
C ASN A 254 -8.45 11.35 10.90
N GLY A 255 -8.44 10.01 10.70
CA GLY A 255 -9.58 9.14 10.88
C GLY A 255 -9.82 8.71 12.34
N ASP A 256 -10.96 8.08 12.63
CA ASP A 256 -11.36 7.64 13.96
C ASP A 256 -11.37 6.10 14.13
N TRP A 257 -10.75 5.39 13.19
CA TRP A 257 -10.75 3.92 13.12
C TRP A 257 -9.47 3.26 13.61
N PHE A 258 -8.35 3.98 13.67
CA PHE A 258 -7.09 3.45 14.21
C PHE A 258 -6.77 4.01 15.60
N TRP A 259 -6.08 3.24 16.47
CA TRP A 259 -5.71 3.67 17.82
C TRP A 259 -4.76 4.89 17.81
N TRP A 260 -4.07 5.19 16.72
CA TRP A 260 -3.25 6.41 16.54
C TRP A 260 -4.01 7.56 15.87
N GLY A 261 -5.30 7.35 15.54
CA GLY A 261 -6.16 8.34 14.91
C GLY A 261 -6.68 9.42 15.86
N VAL A 262 -7.59 10.27 15.38
CA VAL A 262 -8.08 11.45 16.15
C VAL A 262 -8.95 11.10 17.33
N LYS A 263 -9.58 9.94 17.35
CA LYS A 263 -10.55 9.59 18.39
C LYS A 263 -9.88 9.29 19.74
N GLY A 264 -10.02 10.24 20.67
CA GLY A 264 -9.48 10.09 22.03
C GLY A 264 -7.96 10.20 22.12
N THR A 265 -7.32 10.80 21.10
CA THR A 265 -5.88 11.01 21.07
C THR A 265 -5.52 12.50 20.99
N ASP A 266 -4.33 12.84 21.51
CA ASP A 266 -3.75 14.16 21.40
C ASP A 266 -2.89 14.25 20.12
N GLY A 267 -3.05 15.31 19.32
CA GLY A 267 -2.23 15.56 18.14
C GLY A 267 -0.75 15.71 18.47
N ALA A 268 -0.41 16.22 19.65
CA ALA A 268 0.97 16.30 20.11
C ALA A 268 1.60 14.92 20.32
N ASP A 269 0.87 13.96 20.89
CA ASP A 269 1.34 12.59 21.07
C ASP A 269 1.58 11.90 19.72
N TYR A 270 0.71 12.13 18.74
CA TYR A 270 0.91 11.62 17.37
C TYR A 270 2.21 12.15 16.75
N THR A 271 2.40 13.47 16.81
CA THR A 271 3.61 14.11 16.27
C THR A 271 4.87 13.57 16.95
N VAL A 272 4.85 13.42 18.28
CA VAL A 272 5.96 12.83 19.06
C VAL A 272 6.23 11.39 18.65
N LEU A 273 5.17 10.57 18.47
CA LEU A 273 5.34 9.17 18.09
C LEU A 273 5.89 9.04 16.67
N TRP A 274 5.44 9.87 15.72
CA TRP A 274 5.99 9.94 14.37
C TRP A 274 7.48 10.31 14.38
N GLN A 275 7.82 11.40 15.06
CA GLN A 275 9.21 11.86 15.17
C GLN A 275 10.11 10.80 15.81
N TYR A 276 9.62 10.11 16.84
CA TYR A 276 10.31 8.98 17.47
C TYR A 276 10.52 7.83 16.46
N THR A 277 9.49 7.48 15.69
CA THR A 277 9.59 6.42 14.67
C THR A 277 10.72 6.69 13.70
N VAL A 278 10.76 7.90 13.12
CA VAL A 278 11.80 8.29 12.17
C VAL A 278 13.17 8.31 12.84
N HIS A 279 13.29 8.96 14.01
CA HIS A 279 14.53 9.00 14.78
C HIS A 279 15.05 7.59 15.10
N TYR A 280 14.17 6.71 15.59
CA TYR A 280 14.58 5.36 15.96
C TYR A 280 15.07 4.55 14.75
N LEU A 281 14.34 4.53 13.66
CA LEU A 281 14.73 3.80 12.45
C LEU A 281 16.01 4.38 11.85
N ARG A 282 16.07 5.69 11.63
CA ARG A 282 17.16 6.38 10.97
C ARG A 282 18.42 6.44 11.83
N ASP A 283 18.30 7.01 13.05
CA ASP A 283 19.47 7.42 13.85
C ASP A 283 19.92 6.31 14.83
N VAL A 284 19.01 5.43 15.26
CA VAL A 284 19.33 4.33 16.20
C VAL A 284 19.60 3.03 15.45
N ARG A 285 18.72 2.67 14.49
CA ARG A 285 18.84 1.40 13.76
C ARG A 285 19.65 1.49 12.48
N GLY A 286 19.95 2.69 11.97
CA GLY A 286 20.74 2.89 10.75
C GLY A 286 19.99 2.49 9.46
N VAL A 287 18.67 2.67 9.45
CA VAL A 287 17.84 2.49 8.25
C VAL A 287 17.94 3.74 7.39
N HIS A 288 18.65 3.66 6.26
CA HIS A 288 18.92 4.77 5.35
C HIS A 288 18.32 4.55 3.94
N ASN A 289 17.50 3.53 3.77
CA ASN A 289 16.83 3.20 2.51
C ASN A 289 15.31 3.49 2.53
N ALA A 290 14.83 4.25 3.50
CA ALA A 290 13.42 4.63 3.60
C ALA A 290 13.18 6.06 3.11
N LEU A 291 12.10 6.26 2.32
CA LEU A 291 11.46 7.55 2.10
C LEU A 291 10.21 7.60 2.96
N TYR A 292 10.12 8.57 3.86
CA TYR A 292 9.04 8.67 4.84
C TYR A 292 7.80 9.33 4.24
N VAL A 293 6.68 8.60 4.22
CA VAL A 293 5.43 9.00 3.56
C VAL A 293 4.38 9.38 4.61
N TYR A 294 4.02 10.65 4.69
CA TYR A 294 2.92 11.18 5.47
C TYR A 294 1.64 11.07 4.65
N ALA A 295 0.60 10.39 5.15
CA ALA A 295 -0.61 10.07 4.39
C ALA A 295 -1.89 10.15 5.26
N PRO A 296 -2.48 11.34 5.43
CA PRO A 296 -3.82 11.46 6.00
C PRO A 296 -4.89 11.06 4.97
N ASN A 297 -6.10 10.75 5.45
CA ASN A 297 -7.25 10.39 4.62
C ASN A 297 -8.01 11.65 4.17
N ALA A 298 -8.31 11.76 2.88
CA ALA A 298 -9.13 12.84 2.31
C ALA A 298 -10.63 12.63 2.59
N PRO A 299 -11.52 13.66 2.45
CA PRO A 299 -11.22 14.98 1.90
C PRO A 299 -10.61 15.97 2.91
N PHE A 300 -9.94 16.99 2.40
CA PHE A 300 -9.40 18.12 3.19
C PHE A 300 -10.12 19.41 2.85
N SER A 301 -10.34 20.26 3.84
CA SER A 301 -10.97 21.59 3.67
C SER A 301 -9.94 22.68 3.35
N SER A 302 -8.68 22.49 3.71
CA SER A 302 -7.57 23.44 3.49
C SER A 302 -6.21 22.77 3.63
N ALA A 303 -5.13 23.49 3.33
CA ALA A 303 -3.78 23.02 3.57
C ALA A 303 -3.48 22.81 5.06
N GLU A 304 -4.02 23.67 5.93
CA GLU A 304 -3.90 23.53 7.38
C GLU A 304 -4.59 22.25 7.89
N ASP A 305 -5.73 21.88 7.30
CA ASP A 305 -6.44 20.64 7.60
C ASP A 305 -5.63 19.42 7.18
N TYR A 306 -5.03 19.43 5.98
CA TYR A 306 -4.10 18.40 5.52
C TYR A 306 -2.88 18.29 6.44
N LEU A 307 -2.33 19.40 6.92
CA LEU A 307 -1.15 19.47 7.77
C LEU A 307 -1.47 19.35 9.27
N ASP A 308 -2.72 19.07 9.64
CA ASP A 308 -3.06 18.80 11.04
C ASP A 308 -2.19 17.61 11.52
N ARG A 309 -1.50 17.77 12.66
CA ARG A 309 -0.55 16.80 13.22
C ARG A 309 0.70 16.52 12.36
N TYR A 310 1.02 17.36 11.37
CA TYR A 310 2.21 17.20 10.56
C TYR A 310 3.50 17.21 11.42
N PRO A 311 4.36 16.20 11.32
CA PRO A 311 5.52 16.07 12.21
C PRO A 311 6.70 17.01 11.88
N GLY A 312 6.63 17.71 10.74
CA GLY A 312 7.65 18.64 10.28
C GLY A 312 8.55 18.10 9.15
N ASP A 313 9.15 19.02 8.40
CA ASP A 313 9.90 18.74 7.16
C ASP A 313 11.10 17.80 7.36
N ALA A 314 11.70 17.81 8.55
CA ALA A 314 12.83 16.94 8.88
C ALA A 314 12.46 15.45 9.08
N TYR A 315 11.18 15.11 8.99
CA TYR A 315 10.65 13.78 9.27
C TYR A 315 9.79 13.19 8.15
N VAL A 316 9.65 13.90 7.04
CA VAL A 316 8.79 13.50 5.91
C VAL A 316 9.47 13.81 4.59
N ASP A 317 9.34 12.90 3.63
CA ASP A 317 9.83 13.06 2.26
C ASP A 317 8.70 13.19 1.25
N VAL A 318 7.58 12.48 1.49
CA VAL A 318 6.46 12.36 0.57
C VAL A 318 5.18 12.80 1.25
N PHE A 319 4.45 13.71 0.59
CA PHE A 319 3.10 14.14 0.96
C PHE A 319 2.09 13.26 0.25
N GLY A 320 1.69 12.20 0.93
CA GLY A 320 0.67 11.26 0.47
C GLY A 320 -0.72 11.63 0.94
N PHE A 321 -1.72 11.03 0.33
CA PHE A 321 -3.08 11.02 0.85
C PHE A 321 -3.82 9.77 0.36
N ASP A 322 -4.77 9.32 1.18
CA ASP A 322 -5.65 8.19 0.89
C ASP A 322 -7.05 8.73 0.60
N PHE A 323 -7.71 8.24 -0.47
CA PHE A 323 -9.04 8.72 -0.83
C PHE A 323 -9.85 7.67 -1.56
N TYR A 324 -10.95 7.24 -0.96
CA TYR A 324 -11.84 6.23 -1.53
C TYR A 324 -13.11 6.82 -2.14
N ASP A 325 -13.59 6.17 -3.21
CA ASP A 325 -14.86 6.48 -3.87
C ASP A 325 -16.00 5.78 -3.13
N ASP A 326 -16.53 6.44 -2.09
CA ASP A 326 -17.64 5.93 -1.27
C ASP A 326 -19.01 6.18 -1.90
N ASP A 327 -19.07 6.95 -2.99
CA ASP A 327 -20.30 7.32 -3.67
C ASP A 327 -20.53 6.41 -4.88
N ASP A 328 -21.78 6.26 -5.27
CA ASP A 328 -22.15 5.65 -6.55
C ASP A 328 -22.12 6.71 -7.69
N ASP A 329 -21.26 7.72 -7.58
CA ASP A 329 -21.12 8.85 -8.52
C ASP A 329 -19.64 9.13 -8.80
N THR A 330 -19.03 8.35 -9.69
CA THR A 330 -17.63 8.52 -10.11
C THR A 330 -17.31 9.97 -10.56
N PRO A 331 -18.15 10.67 -11.37
CA PRO A 331 -17.89 12.07 -11.70
C PRO A 331 -17.81 13.01 -10.48
N ALA A 332 -18.65 12.82 -9.48
CA ALA A 332 -18.58 13.60 -8.24
C ALA A 332 -17.34 13.27 -7.42
N PHE A 333 -16.97 11.99 -7.32
CA PHE A 333 -15.72 11.55 -6.71
C PHE A 333 -14.50 12.19 -7.38
N LEU A 334 -14.40 12.08 -8.71
CA LEU A 334 -13.26 12.63 -9.46
C LEU A 334 -13.11 14.14 -9.26
N LYS A 335 -14.21 14.89 -9.13
CA LYS A 335 -14.17 16.30 -8.80
C LYS A 335 -13.61 16.57 -7.40
N ARG A 336 -13.96 15.74 -6.42
CA ARG A 336 -13.39 15.83 -5.06
C ARG A 336 -11.93 15.41 -5.05
N LEU A 337 -11.55 14.40 -5.82
CA LEU A 337 -10.16 13.96 -5.99
C LEU A 337 -9.30 15.07 -6.61
N GLU A 338 -9.78 15.76 -7.64
CA GLU A 338 -9.13 16.96 -8.21
C GLU A 338 -8.85 18.02 -7.15
N HIS A 339 -9.83 18.29 -6.29
CA HIS A 339 -9.68 19.29 -5.23
C HIS A 339 -8.63 18.85 -4.19
N ALA A 340 -8.69 17.60 -3.72
CA ALA A 340 -7.74 17.06 -2.76
C ALA A 340 -6.32 17.03 -3.35
N ALA A 341 -6.17 16.56 -4.60
CA ALA A 341 -4.90 16.54 -5.31
C ALA A 341 -4.27 17.93 -5.43
N ALA A 342 -5.05 18.92 -5.87
CA ALA A 342 -4.57 20.31 -5.98
C ALA A 342 -4.07 20.86 -4.62
N LEU A 343 -4.79 20.57 -3.55
CA LEU A 343 -4.46 21.01 -2.20
C LEU A 343 -3.16 20.35 -1.70
N VAL A 344 -3.07 19.01 -1.83
CA VAL A 344 -1.88 18.26 -1.38
C VAL A 344 -0.64 18.66 -2.19
N VAL A 345 -0.77 18.82 -3.52
CA VAL A 345 0.35 19.26 -4.36
C VAL A 345 0.80 20.67 -3.99
N SER A 346 -0.12 21.58 -3.76
CA SER A 346 0.22 22.95 -3.30
C SER A 346 0.97 22.93 -1.96
N ALA A 347 0.55 22.08 -1.03
CA ALA A 347 1.24 21.89 0.25
C ALA A 347 2.63 21.24 0.03
N ALA A 348 2.73 20.22 -0.82
CA ALA A 348 3.97 19.55 -1.14
C ALA A 348 5.00 20.52 -1.75
N ASP A 349 4.57 21.37 -2.70
CA ASP A 349 5.42 22.39 -3.32
C ASP A 349 5.93 23.40 -2.28
N ALA A 350 5.04 23.85 -1.37
CA ALA A 350 5.40 24.81 -0.33
C ALA A 350 6.44 24.25 0.66
N HIS A 351 6.46 22.94 0.87
CA HIS A 351 7.38 22.25 1.78
C HIS A 351 8.55 21.53 1.05
N GLY A 352 8.62 21.59 -0.28
CA GLY A 352 9.63 20.90 -1.07
C GLY A 352 9.52 19.37 -0.99
N LYS A 353 8.29 18.84 -0.91
CA LYS A 353 8.01 17.40 -0.79
C LYS A 353 7.43 16.82 -2.08
N LEU A 354 7.48 15.50 -2.22
CA LEU A 354 6.92 14.78 -3.34
C LEU A 354 5.43 14.47 -3.06
N PRO A 355 4.48 14.84 -3.94
CA PRO A 355 3.08 14.46 -3.75
C PRO A 355 2.83 13.01 -4.19
N ALA A 356 1.84 12.32 -3.56
CA ALA A 356 1.46 10.96 -3.91
C ALA A 356 0.00 10.66 -3.56
N LEU A 357 -0.66 9.79 -4.36
CA LEU A 357 -1.94 9.19 -4.03
C LEU A 357 -1.67 7.79 -3.47
N THR A 358 -1.58 7.70 -2.15
CA THR A 358 -1.01 6.55 -1.44
C THR A 358 -1.99 5.41 -1.24
N GLU A 359 -3.28 5.70 -1.23
CA GLU A 359 -4.34 4.71 -1.41
C GLU A 359 -5.52 5.34 -2.17
N VAL A 360 -6.07 4.57 -3.10
CA VAL A 360 -7.30 4.94 -3.81
C VAL A 360 -8.05 3.68 -4.20
N GLY A 361 -9.37 3.73 -4.15
CA GLY A 361 -10.19 2.58 -4.53
C GLY A 361 -11.66 2.93 -4.58
N VAL A 362 -12.44 2.06 -5.18
CA VAL A 362 -13.89 2.08 -5.06
C VAL A 362 -14.26 1.41 -3.74
N HIS A 363 -15.12 2.06 -2.95
CA HIS A 363 -15.52 1.59 -1.65
C HIS A 363 -17.06 1.53 -1.59
N LYS A 364 -17.64 0.55 -2.28
CA LYS A 364 -19.11 0.40 -2.40
C LYS A 364 -19.69 -0.45 -1.29
N ASN A 365 -20.80 0.00 -0.71
CA ASN A 365 -21.56 -0.77 0.26
C ASN A 365 -20.73 -1.28 1.46
N GLY A 366 -19.72 -0.52 1.87
CA GLY A 366 -18.83 -0.87 2.99
C GLY A 366 -17.76 -1.90 2.65
N GLY A 367 -17.36 -1.98 1.39
CA GLY A 367 -16.29 -2.83 0.89
C GLY A 367 -15.64 -2.27 -0.37
N GLY A 368 -14.81 -3.06 -1.04
CA GLY A 368 -14.18 -2.70 -2.30
C GLY A 368 -15.11 -2.73 -3.51
N LEU A 369 -14.59 -3.17 -4.64
CA LEU A 369 -15.38 -3.38 -5.86
C LEU A 369 -16.48 -4.43 -5.66
N ALA A 370 -17.58 -4.29 -6.39
CA ALA A 370 -18.59 -5.32 -6.48
C ALA A 370 -18.22 -6.35 -7.56
N LEU A 371 -18.67 -7.60 -7.43
CA LEU A 371 -18.46 -8.62 -8.48
C LEU A 371 -19.10 -8.21 -9.82
N THR A 372 -20.18 -7.46 -9.77
CA THR A 372 -20.88 -6.91 -10.95
C THR A 372 -21.58 -5.61 -10.62
N GLY A 373 -21.86 -4.81 -11.66
CA GLY A 373 -22.60 -3.56 -11.53
C GLY A 373 -21.72 -2.41 -11.04
N ASN A 374 -20.44 -2.44 -11.34
CA ASN A 374 -19.55 -1.32 -11.11
C ASN A 374 -19.83 -0.22 -12.15
N ASP A 375 -19.82 1.06 -11.72
CA ASP A 375 -20.35 2.15 -12.51
C ASP A 375 -19.47 2.52 -13.71
N ASP A 376 -18.15 2.55 -13.51
CA ASP A 376 -17.22 3.04 -14.53
C ASP A 376 -16.13 2.00 -14.86
N PRO A 377 -16.17 1.36 -16.03
CA PRO A 377 -15.14 0.44 -16.47
C PRO A 377 -13.78 1.11 -16.71
N HIS A 378 -13.72 2.44 -16.80
CA HIS A 378 -12.50 3.23 -17.01
C HIS A 378 -12.09 4.01 -15.75
N TRP A 379 -12.63 3.68 -14.59
CA TRP A 379 -12.36 4.37 -13.32
C TRP A 379 -10.86 4.54 -13.05
N THR A 380 -10.05 3.49 -13.23
CA THR A 380 -8.60 3.55 -12.99
C THR A 380 -7.92 4.55 -13.94
N SER A 381 -8.29 4.58 -15.24
CA SER A 381 -7.80 5.57 -16.21
C SER A 381 -8.19 6.99 -15.81
N ALA A 382 -9.40 7.19 -15.32
CA ALA A 382 -9.91 8.51 -14.91
C ALA A 382 -9.16 9.03 -13.67
N VAL A 383 -8.95 8.19 -12.66
CA VAL A 383 -8.15 8.52 -11.47
C VAL A 383 -6.71 8.84 -11.86
N ALA A 384 -6.08 8.01 -12.69
CA ALA A 384 -4.72 8.24 -13.17
C ALA A 384 -4.59 9.54 -13.97
N ALA A 385 -5.62 9.91 -14.73
CA ALA A 385 -5.66 11.19 -15.43
C ALA A 385 -5.67 12.39 -14.47
N VAL A 386 -6.36 12.28 -13.32
CA VAL A 386 -6.28 13.30 -12.25
C VAL A 386 -4.86 13.35 -11.70
N ALA A 387 -4.28 12.21 -11.32
CA ALA A 387 -2.92 12.15 -10.78
C ALA A 387 -1.90 12.81 -11.73
N ARG A 388 -1.95 12.49 -13.03
CA ARG A 388 -1.07 13.09 -14.06
C ARG A 388 -1.21 14.60 -14.18
N ARG A 389 -2.46 15.11 -14.20
CA ARG A 389 -2.70 16.57 -14.29
C ARG A 389 -2.11 17.33 -13.10
N HIS A 390 -2.07 16.70 -11.95
CA HIS A 390 -1.52 17.25 -10.72
C HIS A 390 -0.06 16.83 -10.46
N HIS A 391 0.64 16.28 -11.45
CA HIS A 391 2.04 15.88 -11.31
C HIS A 391 2.31 14.86 -10.20
N ILE A 392 1.31 14.05 -9.84
CA ILE A 392 1.41 12.96 -8.86
C ILE A 392 2.00 11.73 -9.55
N PRO A 393 3.22 11.27 -9.16
CA PRO A 393 3.95 10.24 -9.89
C PRO A 393 3.41 8.82 -9.68
N TYR A 394 2.61 8.59 -8.67
CA TYR A 394 2.01 7.27 -8.47
C TYR A 394 0.65 7.34 -7.76
N LEU A 395 -0.14 6.33 -8.03
CA LEU A 395 -1.35 5.99 -7.30
C LEU A 395 -1.29 4.52 -6.87
N MET A 396 -1.93 4.16 -5.78
CA MET A 396 -1.97 2.79 -5.30
C MET A 396 -3.37 2.36 -4.90
N THR A 397 -3.80 1.18 -5.36
CA THR A 397 -5.03 0.54 -4.88
C THR A 397 -4.74 -0.40 -3.71
N TRP A 398 -5.73 -0.58 -2.83
CA TRP A 398 -5.63 -1.52 -1.71
C TRP A 398 -5.62 -2.98 -2.19
N ALA A 399 -5.36 -3.91 -1.27
CA ALA A 399 -5.16 -5.32 -1.56
C ALA A 399 -6.44 -6.05 -2.03
N ASN A 400 -6.25 -7.10 -2.83
CA ASN A 400 -7.25 -8.12 -3.05
C ASN A 400 -7.06 -9.24 -2.03
N PHE A 401 -8.15 -9.68 -1.37
CA PHE A 401 -8.13 -10.82 -0.45
C PHE A 401 -8.86 -12.01 -1.07
N GLU A 402 -8.30 -13.22 -0.87
CA GLU A 402 -8.74 -14.43 -1.56
C GLU A 402 -10.22 -14.74 -1.28
N GLN A 403 -11.04 -14.72 -2.35
CA GLN A 403 -12.45 -15.03 -2.35
C GLN A 403 -13.31 -14.24 -1.33
N GLU A 404 -12.78 -13.12 -0.83
CA GLU A 404 -13.52 -12.22 0.04
C GLU A 404 -14.32 -11.21 -0.79
N GLU A 405 -15.59 -11.49 -1.05
CA GLU A 405 -16.49 -10.52 -1.67
C GLU A 405 -16.44 -9.18 -0.90
N LYS A 406 -16.45 -8.09 -1.66
CA LYS A 406 -16.33 -6.73 -1.13
C LYS A 406 -14.99 -6.39 -0.46
N ASN A 407 -13.99 -7.24 -0.60
CA ASN A 407 -12.65 -6.98 -0.08
C ASN A 407 -11.59 -7.17 -1.19
N PHE A 408 -11.85 -6.56 -2.35
CA PHE A 408 -10.90 -6.46 -3.45
C PHE A 408 -11.03 -5.08 -4.12
N TYR A 409 -9.93 -4.54 -4.58
CA TYR A 409 -9.82 -3.14 -5.03
C TYR A 409 -9.26 -3.00 -6.44
N GLN A 410 -8.96 -4.11 -7.09
CA GLN A 410 -8.68 -4.16 -8.52
C GLN A 410 -9.37 -5.39 -9.14
N PRO A 411 -9.65 -5.37 -10.46
CA PRO A 411 -10.17 -6.55 -11.15
C PRO A 411 -9.17 -7.72 -11.13
N PHE A 412 -9.67 -8.92 -11.42
CA PHE A 412 -8.90 -10.16 -11.37
C PHE A 412 -9.35 -11.14 -12.45
N MET A 413 -8.49 -12.10 -12.79
CA MET A 413 -8.80 -13.21 -13.68
C MET A 413 -9.25 -14.44 -12.87
N VAL A 414 -10.19 -15.21 -13.41
CA VAL A 414 -10.60 -16.52 -12.87
C VAL A 414 -10.18 -17.67 -13.79
N SER A 415 -9.75 -17.37 -15.01
CA SER A 415 -9.11 -18.26 -15.96
C SER A 415 -8.29 -17.43 -16.95
N ASP A 416 -7.55 -18.08 -17.84
CA ASP A 416 -6.73 -17.39 -18.86
C ASP A 416 -7.55 -16.44 -19.77
N THR A 417 -8.87 -16.63 -19.85
CA THR A 417 -9.73 -15.90 -20.79
C THR A 417 -10.93 -15.23 -20.15
N ARG A 418 -11.16 -15.40 -18.85
CA ARG A 418 -12.32 -14.86 -18.13
C ARG A 418 -11.89 -14.21 -16.83
N GLY A 419 -12.59 -13.18 -16.43
CA GLY A 419 -12.35 -12.48 -15.18
C GLY A 419 -13.48 -11.54 -14.77
N HIS A 420 -13.20 -10.70 -13.83
CA HIS A 420 -14.07 -9.64 -13.35
C HIS A 420 -14.51 -8.71 -14.49
N GLU A 421 -15.69 -8.11 -14.41
CA GLU A 421 -16.24 -7.27 -15.49
C GLU A 421 -15.38 -6.05 -15.86
N LEU A 422 -14.51 -5.56 -14.95
CA LEU A 422 -13.63 -4.42 -15.18
C LEU A 422 -12.25 -4.78 -15.77
N VAL A 423 -11.99 -6.07 -16.08
CA VAL A 423 -10.69 -6.51 -16.61
C VAL A 423 -10.30 -5.77 -17.89
N ASP A 424 -11.23 -5.64 -18.85
CA ASP A 424 -10.95 -4.97 -20.12
C ASP A 424 -10.62 -3.49 -19.93
N GLY A 425 -11.32 -2.80 -19.01
CA GLY A 425 -11.04 -1.40 -18.68
C GLY A 425 -9.68 -1.23 -18.00
N PHE A 426 -9.30 -2.15 -17.12
CA PHE A 426 -7.98 -2.14 -16.48
C PHE A 426 -6.85 -2.40 -17.50
N ILE A 427 -7.05 -3.32 -18.45
CA ILE A 427 -6.07 -3.57 -19.52
C ILE A 427 -5.96 -2.36 -20.47
N HIS A 428 -7.05 -1.62 -20.73
CA HIS A 428 -6.97 -0.34 -21.44
C HIS A 428 -6.08 0.65 -20.70
N TYR A 429 -6.25 0.80 -19.37
CA TYR A 429 -5.38 1.61 -18.54
C TYR A 429 -3.91 1.14 -18.59
N TYR A 430 -3.67 -0.17 -18.47
CA TYR A 430 -2.33 -0.73 -18.64
C TYR A 430 -1.71 -0.32 -19.98
N ASN A 431 -2.48 -0.33 -21.07
CA ASN A 431 -2.00 -0.01 -22.42
C ASN A 431 -1.75 1.49 -22.66
N GLU A 432 -2.21 2.39 -21.78
CA GLU A 432 -1.90 3.83 -21.88
C GLU A 432 -0.40 4.09 -21.80
N GLU A 433 0.14 4.94 -22.67
CA GLU A 433 1.58 5.23 -22.78
C GLU A 433 2.16 5.76 -21.47
N THR A 434 1.39 6.56 -20.74
CA THR A 434 1.82 7.26 -19.51
C THR A 434 1.52 6.49 -18.21
N SER A 435 0.94 5.28 -18.29
CA SER A 435 0.73 4.38 -17.17
C SER A 435 1.92 3.44 -17.03
N LEU A 436 2.54 3.34 -15.87
CA LEU A 436 3.75 2.55 -15.66
C LEU A 436 3.50 1.36 -14.73
N PHE A 437 4.04 0.21 -15.12
CA PHE A 437 4.00 -1.06 -14.38
C PHE A 437 5.42 -1.63 -14.24
N ALA A 438 5.62 -2.64 -13.40
CA ALA A 438 6.92 -3.28 -13.24
C ALA A 438 7.48 -3.77 -14.60
N GLY A 439 8.80 -3.71 -14.75
CA GLY A 439 9.46 -4.00 -16.03
C GLY A 439 9.40 -2.85 -17.04
N GLY A 440 8.45 -1.91 -16.91
CA GLY A 440 8.30 -0.72 -17.75
C GLY A 440 8.70 0.60 -17.08
N LEU A 441 9.30 0.55 -15.88
CA LEU A 441 9.73 1.74 -15.15
C LEU A 441 11.01 2.38 -15.68
N GLY A 442 11.69 1.74 -16.64
CA GLY A 442 12.99 2.17 -17.15
C GLY A 442 14.13 1.95 -16.15
N ASP A 443 15.35 2.33 -16.58
CA ASP A 443 16.54 2.24 -15.73
C ASP A 443 16.68 3.48 -14.84
N TRP A 444 15.79 3.65 -13.87
CA TRP A 444 15.88 4.77 -12.92
C TRP A 444 17.12 4.69 -12.01
N ARG A 445 17.67 3.49 -11.78
CA ARG A 445 18.93 3.31 -11.05
C ARG A 445 20.14 3.82 -11.83
N GLY A 446 20.01 4.01 -13.14
CA GLY A 446 21.00 4.70 -13.99
C GLY A 446 20.98 6.22 -13.88
N LEU A 447 20.04 6.82 -13.12
CA LEU A 447 20.09 8.25 -12.79
C LEU A 447 21.30 8.55 -11.87
N PRO A 448 21.96 9.69 -12.03
CA PRO A 448 22.91 10.14 -11.01
C PRO A 448 22.17 10.38 -9.69
N ALA A 449 22.71 9.87 -8.58
CA ALA A 449 22.13 10.16 -7.28
C ALA A 449 22.24 11.67 -7.00
N PRO A 450 21.13 12.36 -6.69
CA PRO A 450 21.19 13.79 -6.36
C PRO A 450 22.00 14.03 -5.07
N VAL A 451 22.54 15.23 -4.96
CA VAL A 451 23.25 15.66 -3.74
C VAL A 451 22.21 15.91 -2.65
N GLN A 452 22.47 15.39 -1.45
CA GLN A 452 21.68 15.71 -0.26
C GLN A 452 22.17 17.07 0.29
N GLU A 453 21.27 18.02 0.48
CA GLU A 453 21.54 19.35 1.08
C GLU A 453 20.91 19.47 2.46
#